data_dac28d7f837f29346b05c9ba1ce94c04
#
_entry.id   dac28d7f837f29346b05c9ba1ce94c04
#
_cell.length_a   1.000
_cell.length_b   1.000
_cell.length_c   1.000
_cell.angle_alpha   90.00
_cell.angle_beta   90.00
_cell.angle_gamma   90.00
#
_symmetry.space_group_name_H-M   'P 1'
#
loop_
_entity.id
_entity.type
_entity.pdbx_description
1 polymer ?
#
loop_
_entity_poly.entity_id
_entity_poly.type
_entity_poly.pdbx_seq_one_letter_code
_entity_poly.pdbx_strand_id
1 'polypeptide(L)'
;MLDEGRITGIARLDVAIARIADAAVADGLCEAVLLKGSIARGDADEFSDIDLYLVVSPQNRDIVLAQREKYLAACGDIVFVEDVDLGLPQKLAIFSDALHVDLYVAEPQQVGSLDPVVAIYDPAGLFADVAPVRSDVTDEELCRHFSSALYCLVEASSAYGRGNDAWAAKIMSDAAGELSVLVRSLYDRRYAFLGLKKINEVIPAEDYRLLEDIYASLGCGDFPGAAQTILGALDAFLVNADNGLASKLDARFLTWAKEGLGALLFAERGNVPSADVPITSPRTYEEFCEGLDSGEPRPIA
;
A
#
# COMPACT_ATOMS: atom_id res chain seq x y z
N MET A 1 18.52 27.34 15.29
CA MET A 1 17.06 27.46 15.51
C MET A 1 16.48 27.56 14.12
N LEU A 2 15.75 26.53 13.73
CA LEU A 2 14.94 26.59 12.53
C LEU A 2 13.90 27.69 12.78
N ASP A 3 13.62 28.49 11.76
CA ASP A 3 12.64 29.57 11.84
C ASP A 3 11.31 28.93 12.31
N GLU A 4 10.69 29.49 13.36
CA GLU A 4 9.41 29.00 13.92
C GLU A 4 8.24 29.23 12.94
N GLY A 5 8.55 29.28 11.65
CA GLY A 5 7.57 29.32 10.59
C GLY A 5 6.68 28.09 10.67
N ARG A 6 5.38 28.27 10.64
CA ARG A 6 4.38 27.22 10.63
C ARG A 6 4.59 26.32 9.43
N ILE A 7 5.14 25.12 9.64
CA ILE A 7 5.38 24.14 8.57
C ILE A 7 4.05 23.52 8.17
N THR A 8 3.29 23.02 9.16
CA THR A 8 1.98 22.37 8.96
C THR A 8 0.82 23.26 9.40
N GLY A 9 1.07 24.22 10.30
CA GLY A 9 0.05 24.97 11.00
C GLY A 9 -0.61 24.21 12.16
N ILE A 10 -0.20 22.96 12.39
CA ILE A 10 -0.65 22.11 13.49
C ILE A 10 0.43 22.15 14.58
N ALA A 11 0.16 22.89 15.64
CA ALA A 11 1.17 23.23 16.67
C ALA A 11 1.90 22.00 17.24
N ARG A 12 1.20 20.87 17.42
CA ARG A 12 1.76 19.61 17.91
C ARG A 12 2.83 19.06 16.96
N LEU A 13 2.54 19.03 15.67
CA LEU A 13 3.48 18.54 14.65
C LEU A 13 4.66 19.51 14.50
N ASP A 14 4.38 20.80 14.41
CA ASP A 14 5.42 21.83 14.22
C ASP A 14 6.43 21.84 15.38
N VAL A 15 5.97 21.69 16.61
CA VAL A 15 6.84 21.59 17.79
C VAL A 15 7.70 20.33 17.77
N ALA A 16 7.12 19.18 17.42
CA ALA A 16 7.84 17.92 17.36
C ALA A 16 8.91 17.94 16.27
N ILE A 17 8.55 18.39 15.07
CA ILE A 17 9.46 18.55 13.94
C ILE A 17 10.65 19.42 14.32
N ALA A 18 10.39 20.61 14.88
CA ALA A 18 11.45 21.54 15.26
C ALA A 18 12.42 20.93 16.28
N ARG A 19 11.91 20.28 17.34
CA ARG A 19 12.74 19.67 18.39
C ARG A 19 13.63 18.55 17.88
N ILE A 20 13.07 17.65 17.06
CA ILE A 20 13.83 16.51 16.50
C ILE A 20 14.89 17.05 15.52
N ALA A 21 14.49 17.96 14.65
CA ALA A 21 15.39 18.55 13.65
C ALA A 21 16.54 19.35 14.32
N ASP A 22 16.24 20.20 15.31
CA ASP A 22 17.26 20.94 16.05
C ASP A 22 18.26 20.01 16.75
N ALA A 23 17.75 18.91 17.36
CA ALA A 23 18.61 17.91 18.00
C ALA A 23 19.53 17.20 17.00
N ALA A 24 19.03 16.88 15.81
CA ALA A 24 19.80 16.22 14.76
C ALA A 24 20.83 17.17 14.11
N VAL A 25 20.44 18.42 13.88
CA VAL A 25 21.33 19.44 13.27
C VAL A 25 22.46 19.87 14.21
N ALA A 26 22.19 19.89 15.53
CA ALA A 26 23.18 20.31 16.54
C ALA A 26 24.45 19.46 16.55
N ASP A 27 24.40 18.21 16.12
CA ASP A 27 25.57 17.34 16.03
C ASP A 27 26.46 17.64 14.79
N GLY A 28 25.98 18.43 13.83
CA GLY A 28 26.69 18.78 12.60
C GLY A 28 26.96 17.63 11.64
N LEU A 29 26.21 16.52 11.79
CA LEU A 29 26.37 15.30 11.00
C LEU A 29 25.40 15.21 9.83
N CYS A 30 24.28 15.96 9.88
CA CYS A 30 23.29 16.00 8.83
C CYS A 30 23.62 17.04 7.77
N GLU A 31 23.49 16.67 6.50
CA GLU A 31 23.60 17.56 5.34
C GLU A 31 22.27 18.27 5.07
N ALA A 32 21.13 17.58 5.31
CA ALA A 32 19.81 18.16 5.25
C ALA A 32 18.85 17.43 6.21
N VAL A 33 17.72 18.09 6.54
CA VAL A 33 16.57 17.50 7.23
C VAL A 33 15.34 17.80 6.41
N LEU A 34 14.61 16.74 6.04
CA LEU A 34 13.49 16.82 5.12
C LEU A 34 12.24 16.22 5.75
N LEU A 35 11.10 16.69 5.30
CA LEU A 35 9.78 16.10 5.54
C LEU A 35 9.24 15.52 4.24
N LYS A 36 8.53 14.40 4.37
CA LYS A 36 7.81 13.74 3.28
C LYS A 36 6.36 13.44 3.69
N GLY A 37 5.72 12.50 3.02
CA GLY A 37 4.37 12.04 3.36
C GLY A 37 3.30 13.13 3.29
N SER A 38 2.33 13.08 4.20
CA SER A 38 1.19 14.01 4.24
C SER A 38 1.61 15.46 4.44
N ILE A 39 2.66 15.69 5.23
CA ILE A 39 3.17 17.04 5.51
C ILE A 39 3.71 17.67 4.22
N ALA A 40 4.50 16.94 3.48
CA ALA A 40 5.08 17.46 2.23
C ALA A 40 4.04 17.59 1.11
N ARG A 41 3.00 16.77 1.10
CA ARG A 41 1.87 16.92 0.18
C ARG A 41 0.95 18.08 0.53
N GLY A 42 0.97 18.56 1.78
CA GLY A 42 0.10 19.63 2.27
C GLY A 42 -1.30 19.15 2.71
N ASP A 43 -1.46 17.84 2.92
CA ASP A 43 -2.71 17.21 3.37
C ASP A 43 -2.63 16.66 4.80
N ALA A 44 -1.66 17.12 5.59
CA ALA A 44 -1.53 16.73 7.00
C ALA A 44 -2.70 17.25 7.86
N ASP A 45 -3.09 16.45 8.85
CA ASP A 45 -4.09 16.75 9.86
C ASP A 45 -3.61 16.40 11.27
N GLU A 46 -4.48 16.55 12.28
CA GLU A 46 -4.17 16.28 13.69
C GLU A 46 -3.81 14.81 13.97
N PHE A 47 -4.16 13.89 13.06
CA PHE A 47 -3.89 12.46 13.15
C PHE A 47 -2.70 12.02 12.31
N SER A 48 -2.06 12.96 11.61
CA SER A 48 -0.93 12.65 10.73
C SER A 48 0.31 12.29 11.54
N ASP A 49 1.06 11.32 11.00
CA ASP A 49 2.43 10.99 11.35
C ASP A 49 3.44 12.03 10.84
N ILE A 50 4.66 11.95 11.30
CA ILE A 50 5.77 12.77 10.83
C ILE A 50 6.78 11.88 10.12
N ASP A 51 6.84 11.95 8.79
CA ASP A 51 7.89 11.31 7.97
C ASP A 51 9.10 12.24 7.89
N LEU A 52 10.09 12.06 8.76
CA LEU A 52 11.27 12.91 8.87
C LEU A 52 12.54 12.19 8.39
N TYR A 53 13.25 12.81 7.47
CA TYR A 53 14.45 12.28 6.84
C TYR A 53 15.68 13.06 7.29
N LEU A 54 16.64 12.37 7.91
CA LEU A 54 17.98 12.87 8.17
C LEU A 54 18.85 12.48 7.00
N VAL A 55 19.25 13.47 6.21
CA VAL A 55 20.16 13.26 5.06
C VAL A 55 21.58 13.41 5.52
N VAL A 56 22.41 12.42 5.23
CA VAL A 56 23.77 12.32 5.73
C VAL A 56 24.73 11.86 4.66
N SER A 57 26.01 12.19 4.82
CA SER A 57 27.08 11.58 4.01
C SER A 57 27.26 10.09 4.40
N PRO A 58 27.81 9.25 3.48
CA PRO A 58 28.11 7.86 3.80
C PRO A 58 28.98 7.69 5.05
N GLN A 59 29.89 8.62 5.33
CA GLN A 59 30.78 8.59 6.48
C GLN A 59 30.05 8.81 7.81
N ASN A 60 28.98 9.57 7.81
CA ASN A 60 28.22 9.93 9.01
C ASN A 60 27.06 8.97 9.27
N ARG A 61 26.69 8.12 8.29
CA ARG A 61 25.50 7.29 8.29
C ARG A 61 25.37 6.42 9.54
N ASP A 62 26.40 5.64 9.86
CA ASP A 62 26.33 4.71 10.99
C ASP A 62 26.28 5.45 12.33
N ILE A 63 26.93 6.62 12.42
CA ILE A 63 26.90 7.46 13.62
C ILE A 63 25.50 7.99 13.85
N VAL A 64 24.85 8.52 12.80
CA VAL A 64 23.50 9.07 12.90
C VAL A 64 22.46 7.97 13.15
N LEU A 65 22.63 6.80 12.52
CA LEU A 65 21.78 5.61 12.81
C LEU A 65 21.80 5.23 14.30
N ALA A 66 22.98 5.26 14.93
CA ALA A 66 23.12 4.96 16.36
C ALA A 66 22.52 6.06 17.28
N GLN A 67 22.33 7.26 16.78
CA GLN A 67 21.84 8.40 17.57
C GLN A 67 20.34 8.68 17.40
N ARG A 68 19.63 7.95 16.56
CA ARG A 68 18.21 8.22 16.23
C ARG A 68 17.32 8.38 17.47
N GLU A 69 17.48 7.51 18.48
CA GLU A 69 16.69 7.60 19.71
C GLU A 69 16.98 8.86 20.51
N LYS A 70 18.24 9.32 20.53
CA LYS A 70 18.60 10.58 21.16
C LYS A 70 17.88 11.77 20.50
N TYR A 71 17.77 11.77 19.19
CA TYR A 71 17.07 12.83 18.46
C TYR A 71 15.56 12.77 18.72
N LEU A 72 14.98 11.58 18.68
CA LEU A 72 13.56 11.38 19.00
C LEU A 72 13.23 11.79 20.44
N ALA A 73 14.09 11.46 21.40
CA ALA A 73 13.89 11.80 22.81
C ALA A 73 13.86 13.34 23.08
N ALA A 74 14.37 14.14 22.16
CA ALA A 74 14.23 15.60 22.23
C ALA A 74 12.78 16.09 22.07
N CYS A 75 11.93 15.28 21.42
CA CYS A 75 10.51 15.59 21.25
C CYS A 75 9.70 15.39 22.52
N GLY A 76 9.93 14.28 23.23
CA GLY A 76 9.14 13.92 24.41
C GLY A 76 9.41 12.50 24.91
N ASP A 77 8.47 12.01 25.70
CA ASP A 77 8.55 10.67 26.29
C ASP A 77 8.11 9.61 25.29
N ILE A 78 9.05 8.73 24.94
CA ILE A 78 8.88 7.66 23.96
C ILE A 78 8.31 6.43 24.67
N VAL A 79 7.18 5.92 24.20
CA VAL A 79 6.53 4.71 24.73
C VAL A 79 6.79 3.45 23.88
N PHE A 80 7.18 3.65 22.61
CA PHE A 80 7.51 2.55 21.70
C PHE A 80 8.54 2.99 20.67
N VAL A 81 9.52 2.13 20.38
CA VAL A 81 10.43 2.28 19.23
C VAL A 81 10.66 0.92 18.56
N GLU A 82 10.80 0.95 17.26
CA GLU A 82 11.15 -0.22 16.46
C GLU A 82 12.06 0.19 15.29
N ASP A 83 13.06 -0.64 15.00
CA ASP A 83 13.87 -0.51 13.80
C ASP A 83 13.24 -1.30 12.66
N VAL A 84 12.99 -0.63 11.54
CA VAL A 84 12.43 -1.21 10.31
C VAL A 84 13.33 -0.88 9.13
N ASP A 85 13.48 -1.80 8.20
CA ASP A 85 14.17 -1.56 6.94
C ASP A 85 13.28 -2.04 5.77
N LEU A 86 12.68 -1.08 5.09
CA LEU A 86 11.88 -1.30 3.88
C LEU A 86 12.58 -0.69 2.65
N GLY A 87 13.91 -0.81 2.61
CA GLY A 87 14.77 -0.22 1.58
C GLY A 87 15.51 1.03 2.04
N LEU A 88 15.06 1.64 3.16
CA LEU A 88 15.79 2.66 3.93
C LEU A 88 15.67 2.34 5.42
N PRO A 89 16.75 2.52 6.20
CA PRO A 89 16.70 2.38 7.65
C PRO A 89 15.74 3.41 8.25
N GLN A 90 14.70 2.92 8.90
CA GLN A 90 13.67 3.70 9.55
C GLN A 90 13.62 3.35 11.04
N LYS A 91 13.37 4.33 11.88
CA LYS A 91 13.02 4.10 13.27
C LYS A 91 11.61 4.64 13.51
N LEU A 92 10.69 3.72 13.77
CA LEU A 92 9.33 4.04 14.19
C LEU A 92 9.36 4.47 15.66
N ALA A 93 8.69 5.54 16.00
CA ALA A 93 8.51 5.96 17.38
C ALA A 93 7.08 6.37 17.66
N ILE A 94 6.56 5.95 18.83
CA ILE A 94 5.30 6.42 19.38
C ILE A 94 5.59 7.14 20.70
N PHE A 95 5.05 8.33 20.84
CA PHE A 95 5.20 9.15 22.05
C PHE A 95 3.99 9.02 22.99
N SER A 96 4.16 9.40 24.24
CA SER A 96 3.13 9.27 25.27
C SER A 96 1.85 10.07 24.99
N ASP A 97 1.90 11.06 24.10
CA ASP A 97 0.77 11.82 23.58
C ASP A 97 0.16 11.23 22.30
N ALA A 98 0.53 9.99 21.97
CA ALA A 98 0.14 9.27 20.76
C ALA A 98 0.62 9.92 19.43
N LEU A 99 1.68 10.74 19.45
CA LEU A 99 2.34 11.18 18.22
C LEU A 99 3.15 10.02 17.65
N HIS A 100 3.07 9.83 16.32
CA HIS A 100 3.91 8.90 15.57
C HIS A 100 4.97 9.68 14.79
N VAL A 101 6.20 9.19 14.83
CA VAL A 101 7.31 9.72 14.03
C VAL A 101 8.05 8.57 13.36
N ASP A 102 8.19 8.69 12.07
CA ASP A 102 8.98 7.82 11.21
C ASP A 102 10.28 8.53 10.86
N LEU A 103 11.37 8.15 11.56
CA LEU A 103 12.67 8.78 11.39
C LEU A 103 13.57 7.96 10.48
N TYR A 104 13.79 8.46 9.28
CA TYR A 104 14.64 7.86 8.25
C TYR A 104 16.06 8.43 8.29
N VAL A 105 17.04 7.59 7.95
CA VAL A 105 18.40 8.03 7.64
C VAL A 105 18.72 7.64 6.21
N ALA A 106 19.03 8.62 5.38
CA ALA A 106 19.25 8.44 3.96
C ALA A 106 20.48 9.20 3.47
N GLU A 107 21.14 8.68 2.46
CA GLU A 107 22.09 9.45 1.66
C GLU A 107 21.32 10.29 0.61
N PRO A 108 21.89 11.41 0.09
CA PRO A 108 21.16 12.28 -0.82
C PRO A 108 20.51 11.58 -2.02
N GLN A 109 21.20 10.60 -2.61
CA GLN A 109 20.71 9.82 -3.75
C GLN A 109 19.61 8.79 -3.38
N GLN A 110 19.44 8.49 -2.10
CA GLN A 110 18.42 7.56 -1.61
C GLN A 110 17.10 8.28 -1.28
N VAL A 111 17.11 9.61 -1.20
CA VAL A 111 15.89 10.40 -1.02
C VAL A 111 15.05 10.26 -2.28
N GLY A 112 14.12 9.30 -2.29
CA GLY A 112 13.25 9.07 -3.44
C GLY A 112 12.38 10.29 -3.75
N SER A 113 12.15 10.51 -5.04
CA SER A 113 11.37 11.63 -5.58
C SER A 113 9.90 11.30 -5.85
N LEU A 114 9.41 10.17 -5.34
CA LEU A 114 8.02 9.73 -5.57
C LEU A 114 6.99 10.68 -4.94
N ASP A 115 7.30 11.20 -3.75
CA ASP A 115 6.49 12.19 -3.05
C ASP A 115 7.19 13.55 -3.02
N PRO A 116 6.43 14.65 -2.86
CA PRO A 116 7.02 15.94 -2.57
C PRO A 116 7.97 15.88 -1.37
N VAL A 117 8.93 16.78 -1.36
CA VAL A 117 9.91 16.94 -0.28
C VAL A 117 9.81 18.38 0.22
N VAL A 118 9.76 18.56 1.53
CA VAL A 118 9.90 19.87 2.19
C VAL A 118 11.22 19.88 2.96
N ALA A 119 12.17 20.67 2.52
CA ALA A 119 13.43 20.85 3.23
C ALA A 119 13.24 21.84 4.38
N ILE A 120 13.47 21.38 5.62
CA ILE A 120 13.44 22.25 6.81
C ILE A 120 14.85 22.67 7.26
N TYR A 121 15.88 21.96 6.81
CA TYR A 121 17.29 22.31 6.92
C TYR A 121 18.01 21.81 5.67
N ASP A 122 18.61 22.69 4.90
CA ASP A 122 19.33 22.35 3.67
C ASP A 122 20.31 23.51 3.32
N PRO A 123 21.38 23.68 4.10
CA PRO A 123 22.29 24.82 3.92
C PRO A 123 23.05 24.79 2.59
N ALA A 124 23.17 23.63 1.95
CA ALA A 124 23.83 23.46 0.67
C ALA A 124 22.89 23.57 -0.55
N GLY A 125 21.57 23.63 -0.31
CA GLY A 125 20.57 23.68 -1.37
C GLY A 125 20.46 22.37 -2.17
N LEU A 126 20.76 21.23 -1.56
CA LEU A 126 20.75 19.92 -2.23
C LEU A 126 19.35 19.54 -2.75
N PHE A 127 18.31 20.06 -2.10
CA PHE A 127 16.92 19.73 -2.36
C PHE A 127 16.08 20.93 -2.81
N ALA A 128 16.70 22.07 -3.11
CA ALA A 128 16.01 23.31 -3.47
C ALA A 128 15.15 23.17 -4.75
N ASP A 129 15.58 22.33 -5.70
CA ASP A 129 14.93 22.15 -7.00
C ASP A 129 14.41 20.71 -7.21
N VAL A 130 14.23 19.93 -6.13
CA VAL A 130 13.72 18.58 -6.25
C VAL A 130 12.20 18.59 -6.50
N ALA A 131 11.84 18.61 -7.78
CA ALA A 131 10.45 18.40 -8.17
C ALA A 131 10.05 16.92 -7.94
N PRO A 132 8.82 16.66 -7.46
CA PRO A 132 8.33 15.29 -7.38
C PRO A 132 8.30 14.67 -8.78
N VAL A 133 8.97 13.52 -8.93
CA VAL A 133 9.07 12.79 -10.21
C VAL A 133 7.88 11.87 -10.40
N ARG A 134 7.01 11.70 -9.40
CA ARG A 134 5.87 10.82 -9.57
C ARG A 134 4.92 11.38 -10.62
N SER A 135 4.82 10.64 -11.72
CA SER A 135 3.73 10.75 -12.67
C SER A 135 2.46 10.12 -12.09
N ASP A 136 1.33 10.40 -12.70
CA ASP A 136 0.09 9.67 -12.45
C ASP A 136 0.32 8.15 -12.54
N VAL A 137 -0.43 7.38 -11.75
CA VAL A 137 -0.45 5.92 -11.87
C VAL A 137 -0.75 5.55 -13.32
N THR A 138 0.12 4.74 -13.91
CA THR A 138 0.02 4.33 -15.30
C THR A 138 -1.10 3.32 -15.53
N ASP A 139 -1.56 3.19 -16.76
CA ASP A 139 -2.54 2.17 -17.12
C ASP A 139 -2.01 0.75 -16.86
N GLU A 140 -0.71 0.53 -17.00
CA GLU A 140 -0.08 -0.76 -16.70
C GLU A 140 -0.14 -1.08 -15.20
N GLU A 141 0.09 -0.09 -14.35
CA GLU A 141 -0.08 -0.24 -12.89
C GLU A 141 -1.54 -0.49 -12.53
N LEU A 142 -2.49 0.21 -13.13
CA LEU A 142 -3.93 -0.04 -12.93
C LEU A 142 -4.34 -1.44 -13.40
N CYS A 143 -3.84 -1.91 -14.54
CA CYS A 143 -4.06 -3.29 -14.99
C CYS A 143 -3.52 -4.32 -14.01
N ARG A 144 -2.37 -4.03 -13.38
CA ARG A 144 -1.78 -4.89 -12.35
C ARG A 144 -2.67 -4.93 -11.10
N HIS A 145 -3.12 -3.78 -10.59
CA HIS A 145 -4.05 -3.72 -9.46
C HIS A 145 -5.35 -4.47 -9.76
N PHE A 146 -5.92 -4.30 -10.95
CA PHE A 146 -7.11 -5.02 -11.37
C PHE A 146 -6.89 -6.54 -11.39
N SER A 147 -5.80 -7.00 -11.99
CA SER A 147 -5.46 -8.43 -12.07
C SER A 147 -5.16 -9.00 -10.68
N SER A 148 -4.52 -8.24 -9.80
CA SER A 148 -4.27 -8.63 -8.41
C SER A 148 -5.57 -8.79 -7.62
N ALA A 149 -6.53 -7.88 -7.79
CA ALA A 149 -7.85 -8.01 -7.16
C ALA A 149 -8.57 -9.29 -7.60
N LEU A 150 -8.58 -9.60 -8.90
CA LEU A 150 -9.16 -10.84 -9.42
C LEU A 150 -8.43 -12.07 -8.89
N TYR A 151 -7.10 -12.04 -8.86
CA TYR A 151 -6.29 -13.14 -8.34
C TYR A 151 -6.61 -13.39 -6.86
N CYS A 152 -6.71 -12.35 -6.06
CA CYS A 152 -7.11 -12.47 -4.65
C CYS A 152 -8.50 -13.11 -4.51
N LEU A 153 -9.48 -12.77 -5.35
CA LEU A 153 -10.80 -13.41 -5.31
C LEU A 153 -10.72 -14.90 -5.65
N VAL A 154 -9.90 -15.30 -6.63
CA VAL A 154 -9.67 -16.73 -6.97
C VAL A 154 -9.03 -17.46 -5.79
N GLU A 155 -8.00 -16.89 -5.17
CA GLU A 155 -7.37 -17.48 -3.97
C GLU A 155 -8.35 -17.58 -2.78
N ALA A 156 -9.15 -16.52 -2.56
CA ALA A 156 -10.16 -16.51 -1.51
C ALA A 156 -11.21 -17.59 -1.73
N SER A 157 -11.60 -17.85 -2.99
CA SER A 157 -12.54 -18.93 -3.33
C SER A 157 -12.00 -20.31 -2.93
N SER A 158 -10.71 -20.54 -3.14
CA SER A 158 -10.03 -21.77 -2.73
C SER A 158 -10.00 -21.94 -1.21
N ALA A 159 -9.75 -20.84 -0.47
CA ALA A 159 -9.79 -20.84 0.99
C ALA A 159 -11.21 -21.14 1.52
N TYR A 160 -12.21 -20.51 0.92
CA TYR A 160 -13.63 -20.74 1.24
C TYR A 160 -14.05 -22.16 0.96
N GLY A 161 -13.69 -22.73 -0.20
CA GLY A 161 -13.98 -24.13 -0.55
C GLY A 161 -13.40 -25.13 0.44
N ARG A 162 -12.27 -24.81 1.07
CA ARG A 162 -11.66 -25.60 2.16
C ARG A 162 -12.34 -25.41 3.52
N GLY A 163 -13.33 -24.55 3.65
CA GLY A 163 -13.96 -24.18 4.91
C GLY A 163 -13.11 -23.27 5.79
N ASN A 164 -12.09 -22.62 5.24
CA ASN A 164 -11.23 -21.68 5.96
C ASN A 164 -11.69 -20.23 5.73
N ASP A 165 -12.83 -19.90 6.32
CA ASP A 165 -13.50 -18.61 6.12
C ASP A 165 -12.68 -17.43 6.60
N ALA A 166 -11.90 -17.58 7.67
CA ALA A 166 -11.05 -16.52 8.17
C ALA A 166 -9.95 -16.18 7.16
N TRP A 167 -9.37 -17.19 6.51
CA TRP A 167 -8.38 -16.95 5.45
C TRP A 167 -9.03 -16.37 4.20
N ALA A 168 -10.19 -16.84 3.79
CA ALA A 168 -10.95 -16.27 2.67
C ALA A 168 -11.24 -14.78 2.92
N ALA A 169 -11.75 -14.42 4.11
CA ALA A 169 -12.03 -13.03 4.48
C ALA A 169 -10.77 -12.14 4.43
N LYS A 170 -9.63 -12.64 4.92
CA LYS A 170 -8.35 -11.92 4.84
C LYS A 170 -7.94 -11.65 3.40
N ILE A 171 -8.00 -12.65 2.51
CA ILE A 171 -7.62 -12.47 1.10
C ILE A 171 -8.62 -11.56 0.36
N MET A 172 -9.91 -11.63 0.68
CA MET A 172 -10.89 -10.67 0.14
C MET A 172 -10.61 -9.24 0.58
N SER A 173 -10.11 -9.04 1.80
CA SER A 173 -9.65 -7.72 2.24
C SER A 173 -8.48 -7.20 1.39
N ASP A 174 -7.58 -8.08 0.94
CA ASP A 174 -6.51 -7.69 0.01
C ASP A 174 -7.11 -7.30 -1.36
N ALA A 175 -8.10 -8.07 -1.88
CA ALA A 175 -8.80 -7.70 -3.11
C ALA A 175 -9.49 -6.32 -3.01
N ALA A 176 -10.14 -6.04 -1.88
CA ALA A 176 -10.76 -4.75 -1.62
C ALA A 176 -9.73 -3.61 -1.51
N GLY A 177 -8.54 -3.90 -0.98
CA GLY A 177 -7.41 -2.98 -0.98
C GLY A 177 -6.96 -2.60 -2.39
N GLU A 178 -6.80 -3.58 -3.27
CA GLU A 178 -6.46 -3.36 -4.68
C GLU A 178 -7.56 -2.55 -5.40
N LEU A 179 -8.83 -2.88 -5.15
CA LEU A 179 -9.98 -2.15 -5.69
C LEU A 179 -9.98 -0.68 -5.24
N SER A 180 -9.58 -0.39 -4.00
CA SER A 180 -9.54 0.98 -3.48
C SER A 180 -8.58 1.87 -4.25
N VAL A 181 -7.45 1.33 -4.71
CA VAL A 181 -6.50 2.01 -5.61
C VAL A 181 -7.15 2.33 -6.95
N LEU A 182 -7.89 1.38 -7.51
CA LEU A 182 -8.60 1.55 -8.78
C LEU A 182 -9.69 2.62 -8.67
N VAL A 183 -10.54 2.56 -7.66
CA VAL A 183 -11.59 3.55 -7.43
C VAL A 183 -11.00 4.94 -7.24
N ARG A 184 -9.99 5.08 -6.39
CA ARG A 184 -9.30 6.36 -6.19
C ARG A 184 -8.73 6.91 -7.49
N SER A 185 -8.20 6.06 -8.36
CA SER A 185 -7.57 6.48 -9.62
C SER A 185 -8.52 7.19 -10.58
N LEU A 186 -9.84 6.98 -10.46
CA LEU A 186 -10.85 7.69 -11.25
C LEU A 186 -10.94 9.19 -10.91
N TYR A 187 -10.49 9.57 -9.70
CA TYR A 187 -10.62 10.93 -9.17
C TYR A 187 -9.26 11.59 -8.89
N ASP A 188 -8.29 10.80 -8.45
CA ASP A 188 -6.94 11.25 -8.10
C ASP A 188 -5.91 10.22 -8.55
N ARG A 189 -5.60 10.26 -9.83
CA ARG A 189 -4.68 9.31 -10.46
C ARG A 189 -3.26 9.43 -9.92
N ARG A 190 -2.86 10.63 -9.52
CA ARG A 190 -1.54 10.91 -8.98
C ARG A 190 -1.27 10.22 -7.66
N TYR A 191 -2.26 10.21 -6.77
CA TYR A 191 -2.16 9.61 -5.44
C TYR A 191 -3.00 8.34 -5.28
N ALA A 192 -3.34 7.67 -6.39
CA ALA A 192 -4.12 6.43 -6.36
C ALA A 192 -3.48 5.35 -5.47
N PHE A 193 -2.15 5.29 -5.43
CA PHE A 193 -1.39 4.36 -4.59
C PHE A 193 -1.68 4.47 -3.08
N LEU A 194 -2.24 5.59 -2.62
CA LEU A 194 -2.64 5.74 -1.22
C LEU A 194 -3.85 4.88 -0.85
N GLY A 195 -4.54 4.31 -1.84
CA GLY A 195 -5.69 3.44 -1.62
C GLY A 195 -6.72 4.10 -0.71
N LEU A 196 -7.01 3.50 0.44
CA LEU A 196 -8.00 3.98 1.39
C LEU A 196 -7.59 5.21 2.20
N LYS A 197 -6.30 5.57 2.25
CA LYS A 197 -5.84 6.70 3.09
C LYS A 197 -6.56 8.00 2.67
N LYS A 198 -7.42 8.54 3.53
CA LYS A 198 -8.25 9.74 3.27
C LYS A 198 -9.10 9.67 1.99
N ILE A 199 -9.51 8.49 1.56
CA ILE A 199 -10.27 8.33 0.32
C ILE A 199 -11.64 9.02 0.38
N ASN A 200 -12.24 9.10 1.56
CA ASN A 200 -13.49 9.81 1.84
C ASN A 200 -13.45 11.32 1.56
N GLU A 201 -12.25 11.90 1.46
CA GLU A 201 -12.05 13.32 1.12
C GLU A 201 -11.84 13.52 -0.40
N VAL A 202 -11.60 12.42 -1.14
CA VAL A 202 -11.19 12.45 -2.55
C VAL A 202 -12.30 12.02 -3.49
N ILE A 203 -13.09 11.00 -3.11
CA ILE A 203 -14.11 10.41 -3.97
C ILE A 203 -15.53 10.85 -3.56
N PRO A 204 -16.52 10.79 -4.46
CA PRO A 204 -17.92 11.05 -4.11
C PRO A 204 -18.44 10.16 -3.00
N ALA A 205 -19.38 10.67 -2.22
CA ALA A 205 -19.96 9.96 -1.07
C ALA A 205 -20.65 8.63 -1.46
N GLU A 206 -21.14 8.51 -2.69
CA GLU A 206 -21.75 7.29 -3.22
C GLU A 206 -20.71 6.19 -3.44
N ASP A 207 -19.54 6.52 -4.00
CA ASP A 207 -18.46 5.56 -4.22
C ASP A 207 -17.78 5.20 -2.89
N TYR A 208 -17.70 6.16 -1.97
CA TYR A 208 -17.20 5.87 -0.63
C TYR A 208 -18.11 4.89 0.12
N ARG A 209 -19.44 5.05 0.03
CA ARG A 209 -20.39 4.07 0.61
C ARG A 209 -20.23 2.69 -0.01
N LEU A 210 -20.00 2.58 -1.31
CA LEU A 210 -19.73 1.28 -1.94
C LEU A 210 -18.51 0.59 -1.29
N LEU A 211 -17.44 1.34 -1.02
CA LEU A 211 -16.28 0.79 -0.32
C LEU A 211 -16.62 0.39 1.13
N GLU A 212 -17.38 1.22 1.85
CA GLU A 212 -17.85 0.88 3.21
C GLU A 212 -18.69 -0.40 3.21
N ASP A 213 -19.62 -0.57 2.27
CA ASP A 213 -20.46 -1.76 2.12
C ASP A 213 -19.61 -3.00 1.80
N ILE A 214 -18.59 -2.86 0.93
CA ILE A 214 -17.64 -3.93 0.64
C ILE A 214 -16.92 -4.34 1.94
N TYR A 215 -16.31 -3.41 2.64
CA TYR A 215 -15.56 -3.72 3.87
C TYR A 215 -16.47 -4.26 4.99
N ALA A 216 -17.72 -3.81 5.08
CA ALA A 216 -18.70 -4.35 6.01
C ALA A 216 -19.08 -5.81 5.69
N SER A 217 -19.01 -6.21 4.42
CA SER A 217 -19.32 -7.56 3.96
C SER A 217 -18.17 -8.57 4.07
N LEU A 218 -16.95 -8.13 4.39
CA LEU A 218 -15.76 -9.00 4.45
C LEU A 218 -15.72 -9.94 5.66
N GLY A 219 -16.83 -10.11 6.38
CA GLY A 219 -16.94 -11.02 7.52
C GLY A 219 -16.86 -12.49 7.12
N CYS A 220 -16.51 -13.35 8.09
CA CYS A 220 -16.52 -14.80 7.89
C CYS A 220 -17.93 -15.29 7.59
N GLY A 221 -18.06 -16.09 6.53
CA GLY A 221 -19.31 -16.80 6.22
C GLY A 221 -20.13 -16.25 5.05
N ASP A 222 -19.82 -15.05 4.55
CA ASP A 222 -20.50 -14.49 3.37
C ASP A 222 -19.55 -14.21 2.19
N PHE A 223 -18.68 -15.18 1.90
CA PHE A 223 -17.78 -15.08 0.75
C PHE A 223 -18.53 -14.80 -0.57
N PRO A 224 -19.63 -15.53 -0.92
CA PRO A 224 -20.28 -15.29 -2.21
C PRO A 224 -20.79 -13.86 -2.39
N GLY A 225 -21.45 -13.29 -1.38
CA GLY A 225 -21.99 -11.93 -1.43
C GLY A 225 -20.91 -10.88 -1.55
N ALA A 226 -19.89 -10.97 -0.72
CA ALA A 226 -18.75 -10.05 -0.75
C ALA A 226 -17.98 -10.13 -2.09
N ALA A 227 -17.71 -11.33 -2.60
CA ALA A 227 -17.04 -11.52 -3.88
C ALA A 227 -17.85 -10.97 -5.07
N GLN A 228 -19.17 -11.15 -5.08
CA GLN A 228 -20.06 -10.56 -6.10
C GLN A 228 -20.00 -9.03 -6.07
N THR A 229 -19.99 -8.43 -4.89
CA THR A 229 -19.92 -6.96 -4.73
C THR A 229 -18.59 -6.43 -5.26
N ILE A 230 -17.47 -7.06 -4.92
CA ILE A 230 -16.15 -6.69 -5.42
C ILE A 230 -16.06 -6.86 -6.94
N LEU A 231 -16.55 -7.97 -7.49
CA LEU A 231 -16.59 -8.19 -8.95
C LEU A 231 -17.43 -7.13 -9.67
N GLY A 232 -18.59 -6.79 -9.12
CA GLY A 232 -19.45 -5.74 -9.66
C GLY A 232 -18.75 -4.38 -9.66
N ALA A 233 -18.01 -4.07 -8.61
CA ALA A 233 -17.22 -2.83 -8.52
C ALA A 233 -16.03 -2.80 -9.50
N LEU A 234 -15.36 -3.95 -9.71
CA LEU A 234 -14.30 -4.08 -10.74
C LEU A 234 -14.87 -3.88 -12.16
N ASP A 235 -16.04 -4.41 -12.45
CA ASP A 235 -16.71 -4.19 -13.73
C ASP A 235 -17.14 -2.73 -13.92
N ALA A 236 -17.68 -2.11 -12.88
CA ALA A 236 -18.02 -0.69 -12.89
C ALA A 236 -16.78 0.20 -13.10
N PHE A 237 -15.65 -0.17 -12.49
CA PHE A 237 -14.39 0.52 -12.73
C PHE A 237 -13.99 0.48 -14.21
N LEU A 238 -14.06 -0.68 -14.88
CA LEU A 238 -13.72 -0.81 -16.31
C LEU A 238 -14.62 0.03 -17.21
N VAL A 239 -15.89 0.23 -16.83
CA VAL A 239 -16.83 1.09 -17.57
C VAL A 239 -16.48 2.58 -17.41
N ASN A 240 -16.01 2.98 -16.23
CA ASN A 240 -15.71 4.37 -15.91
C ASN A 240 -14.24 4.77 -16.20
N ALA A 241 -13.34 3.80 -16.33
CA ALA A 241 -11.96 4.05 -16.72
C ALA A 241 -11.87 4.41 -18.19
N ASP A 242 -10.83 5.16 -18.58
CA ASP A 242 -10.61 5.56 -19.97
C ASP A 242 -10.66 4.36 -20.93
N ASN A 243 -11.28 4.56 -22.10
CA ASN A 243 -11.68 3.58 -23.11
C ASN A 243 -10.58 2.61 -23.64
N GLY A 244 -9.35 2.68 -23.13
CA GLY A 244 -8.24 1.82 -23.52
C GLY A 244 -7.83 0.79 -22.47
N LEU A 245 -8.23 0.94 -21.20
CA LEU A 245 -7.71 0.12 -20.11
C LEU A 245 -8.15 -1.35 -20.23
N ALA A 246 -9.41 -1.59 -20.55
CA ALA A 246 -9.93 -2.95 -20.71
C ALA A 246 -9.20 -3.76 -21.79
N SER A 247 -8.71 -3.09 -22.86
CA SER A 247 -7.95 -3.73 -23.94
C SER A 247 -6.52 -4.11 -23.53
N LYS A 248 -6.00 -3.58 -22.42
CA LYS A 248 -4.67 -3.85 -21.89
C LYS A 248 -4.66 -4.99 -20.87
N LEU A 249 -5.83 -5.40 -20.39
CA LEU A 249 -5.97 -6.54 -19.49
C LEU A 249 -5.75 -7.85 -20.23
N ASP A 250 -5.22 -8.86 -19.51
CA ASP A 250 -5.16 -10.23 -20.05
C ASP A 250 -6.56 -10.79 -20.18
N ALA A 251 -7.08 -10.79 -21.40
CA ALA A 251 -8.45 -11.23 -21.69
C ALA A 251 -8.68 -12.71 -21.31
N ARG A 252 -7.65 -13.55 -21.44
CA ARG A 252 -7.73 -14.96 -21.08
C ARG A 252 -7.89 -15.12 -19.56
N PHE A 253 -7.06 -14.44 -18.79
CA PHE A 253 -7.16 -14.47 -17.34
C PHE A 253 -8.49 -13.89 -16.85
N LEU A 254 -8.91 -12.75 -17.40
CA LEU A 254 -10.16 -12.09 -17.04
C LEU A 254 -11.36 -13.02 -17.28
N THR A 255 -11.46 -13.65 -18.44
CA THR A 255 -12.54 -14.59 -18.78
C THR A 255 -12.52 -15.79 -17.85
N TRP A 256 -11.37 -16.44 -17.70
CA TRP A 256 -11.21 -17.61 -16.86
C TRP A 256 -11.56 -17.32 -15.38
N ALA A 257 -11.07 -16.22 -14.84
CA ALA A 257 -11.34 -15.84 -13.44
C ALA A 257 -12.83 -15.57 -13.20
N LYS A 258 -13.48 -14.85 -14.11
CA LYS A 258 -14.92 -14.57 -14.01
C LYS A 258 -15.78 -15.83 -14.14
N GLU A 259 -15.44 -16.74 -15.05
CA GLU A 259 -16.14 -18.02 -15.23
C GLU A 259 -15.95 -18.91 -13.99
N GLY A 260 -14.70 -19.05 -13.51
CA GLY A 260 -14.38 -19.84 -12.33
C GLY A 260 -15.04 -19.30 -11.05
N LEU A 261 -14.97 -17.99 -10.83
CA LEU A 261 -15.63 -17.35 -9.71
C LEU A 261 -17.16 -17.48 -9.81
N GLY A 262 -17.74 -17.34 -11.01
CA GLY A 262 -19.18 -17.53 -11.22
C GLY A 262 -19.65 -18.94 -10.81
N ALA A 263 -18.91 -19.98 -11.16
CA ALA A 263 -19.21 -21.35 -10.77
C ALA A 263 -19.11 -21.55 -9.25
N LEU A 264 -18.12 -20.95 -8.58
CA LEU A 264 -17.94 -21.02 -7.13
C LEU A 264 -18.97 -20.21 -6.34
N LEU A 265 -19.33 -19.03 -6.84
CA LEU A 265 -20.30 -18.14 -6.19
C LEU A 265 -21.70 -18.73 -6.13
N PHE A 266 -22.05 -19.64 -7.05
CA PHE A 266 -23.35 -20.31 -7.11
C PHE A 266 -23.31 -21.76 -6.61
N ALA A 267 -22.13 -22.30 -6.27
CA ALA A 267 -22.01 -23.63 -5.68
C ALA A 267 -22.45 -23.60 -4.20
N GLU A 268 -23.38 -24.46 -3.83
CA GLU A 268 -23.67 -24.69 -2.43
C GLU A 268 -22.42 -25.26 -1.72
N ARG A 269 -22.12 -24.75 -0.52
CA ARG A 269 -21.03 -25.24 0.32
C ARG A 269 -21.19 -26.72 0.58
N GLY A 270 -20.27 -27.55 0.15
CA GLY A 270 -20.34 -28.99 0.24
C GLY A 270 -20.70 -29.71 -1.08
N ASN A 271 -21.12 -28.97 -2.11
CA ASN A 271 -21.30 -29.47 -3.47
C ASN A 271 -20.13 -29.10 -4.41
N VAL A 272 -18.97 -28.74 -3.86
CA VAL A 272 -17.72 -28.88 -4.62
C VAL A 272 -17.67 -30.37 -4.97
N PRO A 273 -17.67 -30.79 -6.26
CA PRO A 273 -17.51 -32.18 -6.61
C PRO A 273 -16.32 -32.68 -5.80
N SER A 274 -16.55 -33.60 -4.88
CA SER A 274 -15.45 -34.34 -4.27
C SER A 274 -14.78 -34.95 -5.47
N ALA A 275 -13.63 -34.39 -5.82
CA ALA A 275 -12.83 -34.98 -6.83
C ALA A 275 -12.36 -36.34 -6.29
N ASP A 276 -13.19 -37.38 -6.51
CA ASP A 276 -12.69 -38.73 -6.69
C ASP A 276 -11.92 -38.82 -8.01
N VAL A 277 -11.31 -37.72 -8.40
CA VAL A 277 -10.23 -37.75 -9.34
C VAL A 277 -8.99 -38.04 -8.50
N PRO A 278 -8.40 -39.22 -8.61
CA PRO A 278 -7.13 -39.46 -7.97
C PRO A 278 -6.21 -38.37 -8.45
N ILE A 279 -5.80 -37.48 -7.55
CA ILE A 279 -4.69 -36.57 -7.81
C ILE A 279 -3.47 -37.51 -7.92
N THR A 280 -3.24 -37.99 -9.14
CA THR A 280 -1.95 -38.56 -9.48
C THR A 280 -1.01 -37.37 -9.53
N SER A 281 -0.59 -36.92 -8.34
CA SER A 281 0.52 -36.00 -8.24
C SER A 281 1.67 -36.61 -9.03
N PRO A 282 2.27 -35.90 -9.97
CA PRO A 282 3.49 -36.37 -10.59
C PRO A 282 4.48 -36.67 -9.46
N ARG A 283 5.00 -37.90 -9.43
CA ARG A 283 5.88 -38.36 -8.36
C ARG A 283 7.25 -37.71 -8.43
N THR A 284 7.59 -37.19 -9.60
CA THR A 284 8.84 -36.47 -9.88
C THR A 284 8.59 -35.25 -10.74
N TYR A 285 9.55 -34.31 -10.75
CA TYR A 285 9.52 -33.16 -11.63
C TYR A 285 9.54 -33.56 -13.13
N GLU A 286 10.21 -34.67 -13.46
CA GLU A 286 10.25 -35.23 -14.81
C GLU A 286 8.87 -35.69 -15.28
N GLU A 287 8.14 -36.45 -14.46
CA GLU A 287 6.74 -36.85 -14.75
C GLU A 287 5.79 -35.67 -14.92
N PHE A 288 6.04 -34.58 -14.18
CA PHE A 288 5.30 -33.32 -14.35
C PHE A 288 5.58 -32.67 -15.71
N CYS A 289 6.83 -32.61 -16.12
CA CYS A 289 7.23 -32.01 -17.41
C CYS A 289 6.73 -32.86 -18.60
N GLU A 290 6.82 -34.19 -18.53
CA GLU A 290 6.30 -35.10 -19.59
C GLU A 290 4.78 -34.92 -19.78
N GLY A 291 4.04 -34.63 -18.71
CA GLY A 291 2.63 -34.33 -18.78
C GLY A 291 2.29 -32.98 -19.45
N LEU A 292 3.22 -32.02 -19.48
CA LEU A 292 3.06 -30.75 -20.19
C LEU A 292 3.28 -30.88 -21.71
N ASP A 293 4.18 -31.77 -22.14
CA ASP A 293 4.50 -31.99 -23.53
C ASP A 293 3.44 -32.84 -24.26
N SER A 294 2.59 -33.57 -23.58
CA SER A 294 1.59 -34.46 -24.20
C SER A 294 0.43 -33.75 -24.89
N GLY A 295 0.28 -32.43 -24.73
CA GLY A 295 -0.73 -31.60 -25.44
C GLY A 295 -2.19 -31.96 -25.18
N GLU A 296 -2.47 -32.89 -24.28
CA GLU A 296 -3.84 -33.17 -23.86
C GLU A 296 -4.35 -32.14 -22.85
N PRO A 297 -5.52 -31.52 -23.10
CA PRO A 297 -6.11 -30.62 -22.12
C PRO A 297 -6.46 -31.42 -20.87
N ARG A 298 -5.80 -31.13 -19.76
CA ARG A 298 -6.18 -31.71 -18.47
C ARG A 298 -7.51 -31.13 -18.05
N PRO A 299 -8.47 -31.94 -17.57
CA PRO A 299 -9.65 -31.41 -16.92
C PRO A 299 -9.20 -30.58 -15.73
N ILE A 300 -9.65 -29.33 -15.70
CA ILE A 300 -9.48 -28.43 -14.55
C ILE A 300 -10.35 -29.03 -13.45
N ALA A 301 -9.70 -29.54 -12.39
CA ALA A 301 -10.38 -29.96 -11.17
C ALA A 301 -10.70 -28.74 -10.33
#